data_b517fd01a6510d933bb17caf5adb1b6b
#
_entry.id   b517fd01a6510d933bb17caf5adb1b6b
#
_cell.length_a   1.000
_cell.length_b   1.000
_cell.length_c   1.000
_cell.angle_alpha   90.00
_cell.angle_beta   90.00
_cell.angle_gamma   90.00
#
_symmetry.space_group_name_H-M   'P 1'
#
loop_
_entity.id
_entity.type
_entity.pdbx_description
1 polymer ?
#
loop_
_entity_poly.entity_id
_entity_poly.type
_entity_poly.pdbx_seq_one_letter_code
_entity_poly.pdbx_strand_id
1 'polypeptide(L)'
;MLLVFLPIYIWADEGMWLPCCLSKQTKQVMKDMGLNLTPRQLYNPGGAALSNAVVSFGGFCSGVVVSPDGLVFTNHHCGFDAIRQHSTVKHDYLRNGFVADSLSDELPNPDLLSVFLFVPKM
;
A
#
# COMPACT_ATOMS: atom_id res chain seq x y z
N MET A 1 -10.53 37.80 32.63
CA MET A 1 -10.74 37.10 31.36
C MET A 1 -10.48 35.61 31.63
N LEU A 2 -11.55 34.81 31.75
CA LEU A 2 -11.47 33.40 32.13
C LEU A 2 -11.32 32.59 30.84
N LEU A 3 -10.14 31.99 30.60
CA LEU A 3 -9.92 31.07 29.46
C LEU A 3 -10.53 29.72 29.82
N VAL A 4 -11.69 29.42 29.24
CA VAL A 4 -12.32 28.09 29.36
C VAL A 4 -11.66 27.16 28.36
N PHE A 5 -10.76 26.25 28.83
CA PHE A 5 -10.26 25.14 28.06
C PHE A 5 -11.39 24.10 27.91
N LEU A 6 -12.02 24.05 26.76
CA LEU A 6 -12.88 22.92 26.37
C LEU A 6 -11.97 21.75 25.95
N PRO A 7 -12.08 20.57 26.57
CA PRO A 7 -11.33 19.40 26.12
C PRO A 7 -11.86 18.99 24.73
N ILE A 8 -11.01 19.10 23.72
CA ILE A 8 -11.28 18.57 22.38
C ILE A 8 -10.97 17.06 22.45
N TYR A 9 -12.00 16.24 22.54
CA TYR A 9 -11.83 14.79 22.39
C TYR A 9 -11.56 14.47 20.93
N ILE A 10 -10.31 14.18 20.60
CA ILE A 10 -9.92 13.64 19.29
C ILE A 10 -10.17 12.14 19.37
N TRP A 11 -11.17 11.66 18.67
CA TRP A 11 -11.41 10.22 18.48
C TRP A 11 -10.51 9.77 17.34
N ALA A 12 -9.55 8.91 17.63
CA ALA A 12 -8.76 8.24 16.62
C ALA A 12 -9.22 6.78 16.57
N ASP A 13 -9.58 6.31 15.39
CA ASP A 13 -9.91 4.91 15.20
C ASP A 13 -8.66 4.05 15.32
N GLU A 14 -8.79 2.89 15.96
CA GLU A 14 -7.71 1.91 16.02
C GLU A 14 -7.44 1.35 14.62
N GLY A 15 -6.19 1.04 14.33
CA GLY A 15 -5.76 0.51 13.04
C GLY A 15 -4.76 -0.63 13.18
N MET A 16 -4.16 -1.01 12.04
CA MET A 16 -3.15 -2.07 11.94
C MET A 16 -3.65 -3.45 12.39
N TRP A 17 -4.91 -3.74 12.16
CA TRP A 17 -5.48 -5.07 12.44
C TRP A 17 -4.97 -6.10 11.42
N LEU A 18 -4.59 -7.28 11.92
CA LEU A 18 -4.19 -8.39 11.07
C LEU A 18 -5.41 -8.95 10.33
N PRO A 19 -5.42 -8.98 9.00
CA PRO A 19 -6.58 -9.44 8.21
C PRO A 19 -7.01 -10.87 8.52
N CYS A 20 -6.07 -11.75 8.91
CA CYS A 20 -6.35 -13.13 9.31
C CYS A 20 -7.07 -13.26 10.66
N CYS A 21 -7.01 -12.24 11.53
CA CYS A 21 -7.39 -12.33 12.93
C CYS A 21 -8.43 -11.28 13.35
N LEU A 22 -9.21 -10.76 12.41
CA LEU A 22 -10.24 -9.77 12.68
C LEU A 22 -11.32 -10.31 13.61
N SER A 23 -11.51 -9.66 14.77
CA SER A 23 -12.59 -9.98 15.71
C SER A 23 -13.97 -9.65 15.12
N LYS A 24 -15.03 -10.17 15.72
CA LYS A 24 -16.40 -9.80 15.32
C LYS A 24 -16.68 -8.31 15.52
N GLN A 25 -16.17 -7.74 16.63
CA GLN A 25 -16.30 -6.33 16.95
C GLN A 25 -15.57 -5.45 15.92
N THR A 26 -14.31 -5.76 15.63
CA THR A 26 -13.53 -5.05 14.62
C THR A 26 -14.22 -5.07 13.25
N LYS A 27 -14.75 -6.22 12.83
CA LYS A 27 -15.51 -6.34 11.57
C LYS A 27 -16.76 -5.48 11.57
N GLN A 28 -17.46 -5.37 12.71
CA GLN A 28 -18.63 -4.52 12.81
C GLN A 28 -18.23 -3.05 12.71
N VAL A 29 -17.20 -2.62 13.43
CA VAL A 29 -16.67 -1.24 13.34
C VAL A 29 -16.28 -0.91 11.89
N MET A 30 -15.52 -1.77 11.23
CA MET A 30 -15.13 -1.56 9.82
C MET A 30 -16.35 -1.44 8.91
N LYS A 31 -17.41 -2.23 9.15
CA LYS A 31 -18.66 -2.18 8.40
C LYS A 31 -19.41 -0.86 8.64
N ASP A 32 -19.46 -0.42 9.89
CA ASP A 32 -20.10 0.85 10.26
C ASP A 32 -19.36 2.06 9.67
N MET A 33 -18.05 1.93 9.45
CA MET A 33 -17.20 2.89 8.73
C MET A 33 -17.35 2.80 7.19
N GLY A 34 -18.17 1.90 6.68
CA GLY A 34 -18.47 1.79 5.24
C GLY A 34 -17.78 0.63 4.51
N LEU A 35 -17.09 -0.29 5.20
CA LEU A 35 -16.50 -1.44 4.56
C LEU A 35 -17.59 -2.41 4.07
N ASN A 36 -17.67 -2.61 2.74
CA ASN A 36 -18.60 -3.53 2.09
C ASN A 36 -18.00 -4.89 1.72
N LEU A 37 -16.71 -5.12 2.03
CA LEU A 37 -16.05 -6.38 1.74
C LEU A 37 -16.35 -7.43 2.81
N THR A 38 -16.54 -8.66 2.38
CA THR A 38 -16.65 -9.81 3.28
C THR A 38 -15.26 -10.18 3.86
N PRO A 39 -15.19 -10.87 5.01
CA PRO A 39 -13.92 -11.34 5.56
C PRO A 39 -13.10 -12.20 4.58
N ARG A 40 -13.74 -13.00 3.73
CA ARG A 40 -13.07 -13.81 2.70
C ARG A 40 -12.50 -12.95 1.56
N GLN A 41 -13.14 -11.84 1.24
CA GLN A 41 -12.61 -10.90 0.24
C GLN A 41 -11.42 -10.10 0.79
N LEU A 42 -11.34 -9.92 2.10
CA LEU A 42 -10.19 -9.28 2.75
C LEU A 42 -9.00 -10.22 2.85
N TYR A 43 -9.23 -11.46 3.34
CA TYR A 43 -8.21 -12.47 3.55
C TYR A 43 -8.76 -13.86 3.28
N ASN A 44 -8.14 -14.60 2.37
CA ASN A 44 -8.50 -15.96 2.01
C ASN A 44 -7.25 -16.78 1.66
N PRO A 45 -6.73 -17.61 2.57
CA PRO A 45 -5.53 -18.42 2.31
C PRO A 45 -5.73 -19.49 1.22
N GLY A 46 -6.98 -19.81 0.86
CA GLY A 46 -7.33 -20.78 -0.16
C GLY A 46 -7.79 -20.19 -1.49
N GLY A 47 -7.70 -18.87 -1.69
CA GLY A 47 -8.22 -18.24 -2.92
C GLY A 47 -7.91 -16.75 -3.02
N ALA A 48 -8.55 -16.09 -3.98
CA ALA A 48 -8.37 -14.66 -4.20
C ALA A 48 -8.92 -13.82 -3.03
N ALA A 49 -8.15 -12.82 -2.61
CA ALA A 49 -8.52 -11.85 -1.60
C ALA A 49 -7.70 -10.56 -1.77
N LEU A 50 -8.13 -9.48 -1.13
CA LEU A 50 -7.40 -8.19 -1.15
C LEU A 50 -5.96 -8.34 -0.61
N SER A 51 -5.75 -9.19 0.40
CA SER A 51 -4.43 -9.49 0.95
C SER A 51 -3.43 -10.01 -0.09
N ASN A 52 -3.90 -10.64 -1.18
CA ASN A 52 -3.02 -11.17 -2.22
C ASN A 52 -2.37 -10.06 -3.08
N ALA A 53 -2.92 -8.85 -3.05
CA ALA A 53 -2.33 -7.70 -3.74
C ALA A 53 -1.14 -7.09 -2.98
N VAL A 54 -0.91 -7.48 -1.72
CA VAL A 54 0.16 -6.93 -0.89
C VAL A 54 1.49 -7.58 -1.24
N VAL A 55 2.51 -6.75 -1.46
CA VAL A 55 3.87 -7.18 -1.80
C VAL A 55 4.89 -6.64 -0.81
N SER A 56 5.97 -7.40 -0.62
CA SER A 56 7.22 -6.88 -0.08
C SER A 56 7.96 -6.19 -1.21
N PHE A 57 8.14 -4.89 -1.10
CA PHE A 57 8.80 -4.05 -2.10
C PHE A 57 10.26 -3.86 -1.71
N GLY A 58 11.18 -4.36 -2.52
CA GLY A 58 12.63 -4.29 -2.28
C GLY A 58 13.11 -5.06 -1.04
N GLY A 59 12.26 -5.80 -0.34
CA GLY A 59 12.58 -6.49 0.92
C GLY A 59 12.59 -5.58 2.17
N PHE A 60 12.35 -4.27 2.02
CA PHE A 60 12.41 -3.27 3.11
C PHE A 60 11.14 -2.41 3.23
N CYS A 61 10.30 -2.40 2.21
CA CYS A 61 9.02 -1.70 2.19
C CYS A 61 7.86 -2.63 1.88
N SER A 62 6.65 -2.13 1.98
CA SER A 62 5.45 -2.76 1.46
C SER A 62 4.88 -1.97 0.28
N GLY A 63 4.23 -2.67 -0.61
CA GLY A 63 3.49 -2.11 -1.73
C GLY A 63 2.19 -2.86 -1.97
N VAL A 64 1.38 -2.36 -2.88
CA VAL A 64 0.14 -3.00 -3.30
C VAL A 64 0.05 -3.01 -4.82
N VAL A 65 -0.22 -4.17 -5.41
CA VAL A 65 -0.49 -4.32 -6.84
C VAL A 65 -1.90 -3.83 -7.13
N VAL A 66 -2.05 -2.91 -8.07
CA VAL A 66 -3.32 -2.23 -8.38
C VAL A 66 -3.79 -2.43 -9.81
N SER A 67 -3.03 -3.16 -10.62
CA SER A 67 -3.45 -3.50 -11.99
C SER A 67 -3.11 -4.94 -12.35
N PRO A 68 -3.77 -5.54 -13.37
CA PRO A 68 -3.42 -6.85 -13.89
C PRO A 68 -2.03 -6.88 -14.55
N ASP A 69 -1.52 -5.74 -14.99
CA ASP A 69 -0.22 -5.59 -15.64
C ASP A 69 0.94 -5.41 -14.65
N GLY A 70 0.66 -5.45 -13.33
CA GLY A 70 1.68 -5.41 -12.29
C GLY A 70 2.03 -4.01 -11.79
N LEU A 71 1.17 -2.98 -12.00
CA LEU A 71 1.40 -1.66 -11.42
C LEU A 71 1.38 -1.75 -9.89
N VAL A 72 2.46 -1.32 -9.24
CA VAL A 72 2.62 -1.33 -7.78
C VAL A 72 2.59 0.08 -7.22
N PHE A 73 1.75 0.31 -6.23
CA PHE A 73 1.78 1.52 -5.41
C PHE A 73 2.60 1.27 -4.15
N THR A 74 3.49 2.21 -3.85
CA THR A 74 4.30 2.22 -2.63
C THR A 74 4.57 3.66 -2.19
N ASN A 75 5.27 3.84 -1.08
CA ASN A 75 5.65 5.17 -0.60
C ASN A 75 6.84 5.73 -1.39
N HIS A 76 6.89 7.05 -1.56
CA HIS A 76 7.97 7.74 -2.29
C HIS A 76 9.36 7.38 -1.76
N HIS A 77 9.56 7.34 -0.44
CA HIS A 77 10.85 7.01 0.15
C HIS A 77 11.33 5.59 -0.17
N CYS A 78 10.41 4.66 -0.48
CA CYS A 78 10.75 3.30 -0.86
C CYS A 78 11.35 3.20 -2.27
N GLY A 79 10.94 4.09 -3.17
CA GLY A 79 11.46 4.20 -4.53
C GLY A 79 12.56 5.26 -4.71
N PHE A 80 12.93 5.98 -3.65
CA PHE A 80 13.79 7.16 -3.74
C PHE A 80 15.16 6.86 -4.40
N ASP A 81 15.81 5.76 -4.02
CA ASP A 81 17.11 5.40 -4.59
C ASP A 81 17.00 5.04 -6.08
N ALA A 82 15.95 4.36 -6.50
CA ALA A 82 15.69 4.08 -7.90
C ALA A 82 15.48 5.37 -8.71
N ILE A 83 14.67 6.30 -8.18
CA ILE A 83 14.46 7.62 -8.80
C ILE A 83 15.76 8.39 -8.90
N ARG A 84 16.58 8.37 -7.85
CA ARG A 84 17.90 9.02 -7.80
C ARG A 84 18.87 8.44 -8.82
N GLN A 85 18.92 7.11 -8.99
CA GLN A 85 19.79 6.45 -9.95
C GLN A 85 19.48 6.82 -11.40
N HIS A 86 18.21 7.01 -11.73
CA HIS A 86 17.76 7.44 -13.05
C HIS A 86 17.82 8.95 -13.27
N SER A 87 17.96 9.75 -12.20
CA SER A 87 18.02 11.20 -12.30
C SER A 87 19.38 11.68 -12.79
N THR A 88 19.35 12.62 -13.73
CA THR A 88 20.55 13.26 -14.32
C THR A 88 20.34 14.77 -14.33
N VAL A 89 21.40 15.55 -14.65
CA VAL A 89 21.29 17.00 -14.82
C VAL A 89 20.28 17.40 -15.90
N LYS A 90 20.11 16.57 -16.92
CA LYS A 90 19.15 16.80 -18.02
C LYS A 90 17.73 16.30 -17.69
N HIS A 91 17.63 15.27 -16.87
CA HIS A 91 16.39 14.61 -16.50
C HIS A 91 16.34 14.47 -14.98
N ASP A 92 15.95 15.54 -14.30
CA ASP A 92 15.85 15.59 -12.84
C ASP A 92 14.50 15.01 -12.39
N TYR A 93 14.41 13.69 -12.33
CA TYR A 93 13.20 12.98 -11.92
C TYR A 93 12.87 13.15 -10.44
N LEU A 94 13.87 13.47 -9.60
CA LEU A 94 13.64 13.80 -8.19
C LEU A 94 12.81 15.06 -8.03
N ARG A 95 13.05 16.06 -8.91
CA ARG A 95 12.36 17.34 -8.87
C ARG A 95 11.08 17.34 -9.69
N ASN A 96 11.13 16.75 -10.88
CA ASN A 96 10.08 16.90 -11.90
C ASN A 96 9.12 15.69 -11.93
N GLY A 97 9.48 14.59 -11.26
CA GLY A 97 8.78 13.32 -11.39
C GLY A 97 9.09 12.63 -12.73
N PHE A 98 8.53 11.43 -12.88
CA PHE A 98 8.59 10.65 -14.11
C PHE A 98 7.27 9.90 -14.29
N VAL A 99 6.75 9.89 -15.51
CA VAL A 99 5.61 9.08 -15.91
C VAL A 99 5.98 8.40 -17.22
N ALA A 100 5.84 7.08 -17.28
CA ALA A 100 5.94 6.31 -18.52
C ALA A 100 4.58 6.32 -19.23
N ASP A 101 4.55 6.70 -20.50
CA ASP A 101 3.31 6.69 -21.31
C ASP A 101 2.97 5.27 -21.80
N SER A 102 3.94 4.36 -21.80
CA SER A 102 3.78 2.96 -22.17
C SER A 102 4.75 2.07 -21.38
N LEU A 103 4.53 0.75 -21.36
CA LEU A 103 5.44 -0.22 -20.73
C LEU A 103 6.86 -0.17 -21.30
N SER A 104 7.01 0.19 -22.58
CA SER A 104 8.33 0.34 -23.23
C SER A 104 9.12 1.55 -22.75
N ASP A 105 8.46 2.53 -22.15
CA ASP A 105 9.05 3.77 -21.64
C ASP A 105 9.45 3.64 -20.16
N GLU A 106 9.09 2.53 -19.52
CA GLU A 106 9.46 2.27 -18.13
C GLU A 106 10.98 2.14 -17.96
N LEU A 107 11.49 2.76 -16.90
CA LEU A 107 12.92 2.70 -16.58
C LEU A 107 13.23 1.40 -15.82
N PRO A 108 14.24 0.62 -16.28
CA PRO A 108 14.54 -0.68 -15.67
C PRO A 108 15.14 -0.52 -14.27
N ASN A 109 14.65 -1.33 -13.32
CA ASN A 109 15.18 -1.40 -11.95
C ASN A 109 15.49 -2.86 -11.59
N PRO A 110 16.55 -3.47 -12.12
CA PRO A 110 16.83 -4.90 -12.00
C PRO A 110 17.07 -5.36 -10.56
N ASP A 111 17.52 -4.48 -9.69
CA ASP A 111 17.82 -4.78 -8.28
C ASP A 111 16.61 -4.55 -7.36
N LEU A 112 15.50 -4.05 -7.88
CA LEU A 112 14.30 -3.73 -7.09
C LEU A 112 13.21 -4.77 -7.35
N LEU A 113 13.16 -5.78 -6.46
CA LEU A 113 12.22 -6.89 -6.60
C LEU A 113 10.98 -6.67 -5.72
N SER A 114 9.82 -7.01 -6.25
CA SER A 114 8.56 -7.08 -5.51
C SER A 114 8.11 -8.53 -5.37
N VAL A 115 7.84 -8.97 -4.13
CA VAL A 115 7.48 -10.34 -3.81
C VAL A 115 6.10 -10.36 -3.14
N PHE A 116 5.17 -11.17 -3.66
CA PHE A 116 3.86 -11.35 -3.05
C PHE A 116 3.98 -11.99 -1.67
N LEU A 117 3.36 -11.39 -0.66
CA LEU A 117 3.38 -11.88 0.72
C LEU A 117 2.36 -13.00 0.96
N PHE A 118 1.26 -12.98 0.24
CA PHE A 118 0.17 -13.93 0.38
C PHE A 118 -0.11 -14.60 -0.97
N VAL A 119 0.41 -15.80 -1.15
CA VAL A 119 0.14 -16.60 -2.35
C VAL A 119 -0.91 -17.65 -1.99
N PRO A 120 -2.05 -17.73 -2.71
CA PRO A 120 -3.03 -18.78 -2.50
C PRO A 120 -2.39 -20.15 -2.72
N LYS A 121 -2.69 -21.10 -1.85
CA LYS A 121 -2.33 -22.51 -2.12
C LYS A 121 -3.17 -22.99 -3.32
N MET A 122 -2.50 -23.37 -4.38
CA MET A 122 -3.11 -24.05 -5.52
C MET A 122 -3.47 -25.49 -5.13
#